data_00ef0907edcca7ad5830763f9eef1666
#
_entry.id   00ef0907edcca7ad5830763f9eef1666
#
_cell.length_a   1.000
_cell.length_b   1.000
_cell.length_c   1.000
_cell.angle_alpha   90.00
_cell.angle_beta   90.00
_cell.angle_gamma   90.00
#
_symmetry.space_group_name_H-M   'P 1'
#
loop_
_entity.id
_entity.type
_entity.pdbx_description
1 polymer ?
#
loop_
_entity_poly.entity_id
_entity_poly.type
_entity_poly.pdbx_seq_one_letter_code
_entity_poly.pdbx_strand_id
1 'polypeptide(L)'
;MLLTASVTKAELVALIDALTPMRVVIDERRGRSIALGRPEVSLVAGRGLRLRGEGRVVWDVAGVAIPVTVQVWQVLLVPRVLPRGRSHLLSFEPVIEELDLKLVPGFLDWKIADAIREAIAQHREKIAWDFARTLSKRLPLSARIDPASLFEIVATDGEVEVGSDELRFGVRFEARIERRVSAPVQESEHEPRSAPLGPARAAAR
;
A
#
# COMPACT_ATOMS: atom_id res chain seq x y z
N MET A 1 14.81 13.68 10.46
CA MET A 1 13.84 14.69 9.96
C MET A 1 12.44 14.11 10.07
N LEU A 2 11.44 14.86 10.53
CA LEU A 2 10.05 14.40 10.63
C LEU A 2 9.20 15.23 9.65
N LEU A 3 8.40 14.54 8.84
CA LEU A 3 7.34 15.13 8.02
C LEU A 3 6.00 14.70 8.59
N THR A 4 5.12 15.65 8.84
CA THR A 4 3.75 15.37 9.31
C THR A 4 2.75 15.84 8.26
N ALA A 5 1.79 14.98 7.93
CA ALA A 5 0.63 15.29 7.12
C ALA A 5 -0.63 15.08 7.96
N SER A 6 -1.63 15.91 7.76
CA SER A 6 -2.95 15.73 8.37
C SER A 6 -4.03 15.65 7.29
N VAL A 7 -5.05 14.84 7.56
CA VAL A 7 -6.25 14.72 6.73
C VAL A 7 -7.43 15.01 7.63
N THR A 8 -8.15 16.05 7.33
CA THR A 8 -9.33 16.47 8.10
C THR A 8 -10.51 15.51 7.90
N LYS A 9 -11.44 15.50 8.84
CA LYS A 9 -12.69 14.74 8.70
C LYS A 9 -13.44 15.09 7.40
N ALA A 10 -13.46 16.36 7.00
CA ALA A 10 -14.12 16.79 5.77
C ALA A 10 -13.46 16.20 4.51
N GLU A 11 -12.12 16.14 4.46
CA GLU A 11 -11.38 15.52 3.36
C GLU A 11 -11.59 13.99 3.34
N LEU A 12 -11.64 13.34 4.51
CA LEU A 12 -11.95 11.91 4.60
C LEU A 12 -13.36 11.61 4.09
N VAL A 13 -14.36 12.43 4.45
CA VAL A 13 -15.72 12.32 3.90
C VAL A 13 -15.70 12.45 2.39
N ALA A 14 -15.01 13.46 1.84
CA ALA A 14 -14.93 13.65 0.39
C ALA A 14 -14.25 12.49 -0.33
N LEU A 15 -13.19 11.91 0.26
CA LEU A 15 -12.52 10.72 -0.29
C LEU A 15 -13.44 9.49 -0.30
N ILE A 16 -14.17 9.25 0.78
CA ILE A 16 -15.10 8.12 0.88
C ILE A 16 -16.29 8.32 -0.07
N ASP A 17 -16.80 9.53 -0.19
CA ASP A 17 -17.86 9.87 -1.14
C ASP A 17 -17.45 9.61 -2.59
N ALA A 18 -16.22 9.91 -2.95
CA ALA A 18 -15.69 9.63 -4.27
C ALA A 18 -15.57 8.12 -4.59
N LEU A 19 -15.50 7.28 -3.55
CA LEU A 19 -15.42 5.83 -3.68
C LEU A 19 -16.79 5.14 -3.64
N THR A 20 -17.85 5.84 -3.24
CA THR A 20 -19.19 5.27 -3.08
C THR A 20 -20.11 5.58 -4.27
N PRO A 21 -21.03 4.67 -4.63
CA PRO A 21 -21.30 3.37 -4.02
C PRO A 21 -20.21 2.33 -4.33
N MET A 22 -19.83 1.53 -3.33
CA MET A 22 -18.84 0.48 -3.48
C MET A 22 -19.48 -0.88 -3.67
N ARG A 23 -18.93 -1.67 -4.59
CA ARG A 23 -19.27 -3.07 -4.72
C ARG A 23 -18.06 -3.95 -4.42
N VAL A 24 -18.21 -4.80 -3.41
CA VAL A 24 -17.19 -5.77 -3.03
C VAL A 24 -17.65 -7.15 -3.46
N VAL A 25 -16.84 -7.82 -4.27
CA VAL A 25 -17.07 -9.21 -4.66
C VAL A 25 -16.55 -10.11 -3.55
N ILE A 26 -17.44 -10.93 -2.98
CA ILE A 26 -17.12 -11.88 -1.91
C ILE A 26 -16.66 -13.23 -2.53
N ASP A 27 -17.42 -13.70 -3.52
CA ASP A 27 -17.12 -14.95 -4.23
C ASP A 27 -17.64 -14.84 -5.67
N GLU A 28 -16.71 -14.70 -6.60
CA GLU A 28 -17.04 -14.55 -8.03
C GLU A 28 -17.73 -15.77 -8.60
N ARG A 29 -17.27 -16.98 -8.19
CA ARG A 29 -17.81 -18.25 -8.73
C ARG A 29 -19.26 -18.48 -8.32
N ARG A 30 -19.65 -17.97 -7.16
CA ARG A 30 -21.02 -18.08 -6.63
C ARG A 30 -21.84 -16.78 -6.81
N GLY A 31 -21.29 -15.80 -7.49
CA GLY A 31 -21.95 -14.51 -7.70
C GLY A 31 -22.24 -13.71 -6.42
N ARG A 32 -21.52 -14.01 -5.34
CA ARG A 32 -21.72 -13.34 -4.05
C ARG A 32 -21.06 -11.97 -4.03
N SER A 33 -21.81 -10.95 -3.70
CA SER A 33 -21.28 -9.60 -3.63
C SER A 33 -22.03 -8.76 -2.59
N ILE A 34 -21.36 -7.73 -2.07
CA ILE A 34 -21.95 -6.71 -1.23
C ILE A 34 -21.88 -5.37 -1.94
N ALA A 35 -22.98 -4.67 -2.02
CA ALA A 35 -23.06 -3.28 -2.46
C ALA A 35 -23.27 -2.41 -1.22
N LEU A 36 -22.31 -1.54 -0.96
CA LEU A 36 -22.35 -0.59 0.15
C LEU A 36 -22.80 0.77 -0.38
N GLY A 37 -23.83 1.33 0.25
CA GLY A 37 -24.25 2.70 0.03
C GLY A 37 -23.24 3.70 0.61
N ARG A 38 -23.55 4.98 0.47
CA ARG A 38 -22.75 6.06 1.05
C ARG A 38 -22.74 5.95 2.58
N PRO A 39 -21.56 5.79 3.21
CA PRO A 39 -21.51 5.69 4.65
C PRO A 39 -21.47 7.06 5.33
N GLU A 40 -21.94 7.11 6.55
CA GLU A 40 -21.59 8.15 7.51
C GLU A 40 -20.15 7.90 8.00
N VAL A 41 -19.33 8.96 8.00
CA VAL A 41 -17.91 8.91 8.36
C VAL A 41 -17.71 9.64 9.68
N SER A 42 -17.06 8.97 10.64
CA SER A 42 -16.68 9.58 11.91
C SER A 42 -15.29 9.14 12.36
N LEU A 43 -14.56 10.02 13.04
CA LEU A 43 -13.28 9.70 13.68
C LEU A 43 -13.55 9.30 15.13
N VAL A 44 -12.94 8.18 15.54
CA VAL A 44 -12.94 7.73 16.93
C VAL A 44 -11.54 7.97 17.47
N ALA A 45 -11.38 9.04 18.26
CA ALA A 45 -10.09 9.46 18.79
C ALA A 45 -9.32 8.31 19.44
N GLY A 46 -8.04 8.17 19.11
CA GLY A 46 -7.16 7.11 19.57
C GLY A 46 -7.48 5.71 19.01
N ARG A 47 -8.51 5.55 18.14
CA ARG A 47 -8.90 4.24 17.62
C ARG A 47 -8.86 4.15 16.10
N GLY A 48 -9.60 4.98 15.38
CA GLY A 48 -9.66 4.84 13.94
C GLY A 48 -10.79 5.61 13.26
N LEU A 49 -10.99 5.32 11.98
CA LEU A 49 -12.05 5.86 11.15
C LEU A 49 -13.23 4.89 11.16
N ARG A 50 -14.38 5.35 11.65
CA ARG A 50 -15.62 4.58 11.67
C ARG A 50 -16.48 4.94 10.46
N LEU A 51 -16.88 3.91 9.74
CA LEU A 51 -17.83 3.99 8.64
C LEU A 51 -19.10 3.27 9.04
N ARG A 52 -20.25 3.92 8.87
CA ARG A 52 -21.56 3.34 9.15
C ARG A 52 -22.51 3.61 7.99
N GLY A 53 -23.28 2.62 7.57
CA GLY A 53 -24.19 2.78 6.46
C GLY A 53 -25.13 1.60 6.27
N GLU A 54 -25.81 1.66 5.14
CA GLU A 54 -26.71 0.61 4.66
C GLU A 54 -26.11 -0.08 3.46
N GLY A 55 -26.62 -1.26 3.12
CA GLY A 55 -26.10 -2.00 1.98
C GLY A 55 -27.05 -3.08 1.49
N ARG A 56 -26.59 -3.80 0.47
CA ARG A 56 -27.28 -4.94 -0.07
C ARG A 56 -26.27 -6.06 -0.36
N VAL A 57 -26.55 -7.24 0.14
CA VAL A 57 -25.76 -8.45 -0.14
C VAL A 57 -26.51 -9.30 -1.14
N VAL A 58 -25.83 -9.78 -2.16
CA VAL A 58 -26.33 -10.85 -3.01
C VAL A 58 -25.70 -12.16 -2.53
N TRP A 59 -26.52 -13.07 -2.05
CA TRP A 59 -26.11 -14.36 -1.52
C TRP A 59 -26.68 -15.51 -2.31
N ASP A 60 -25.85 -16.46 -2.66
CA ASP A 60 -26.28 -17.69 -3.33
C ASP A 60 -26.71 -18.74 -2.31
N VAL A 61 -27.91 -19.26 -2.47
CA VAL A 61 -28.45 -20.40 -1.72
C VAL A 61 -28.91 -21.44 -2.73
N ALA A 62 -28.20 -22.57 -2.79
CA ALA A 62 -28.51 -23.69 -3.69
C ALA A 62 -28.62 -23.29 -5.19
N GLY A 63 -27.77 -22.37 -5.66
CA GLY A 63 -27.75 -21.88 -7.03
C GLY A 63 -28.73 -20.74 -7.32
N VAL A 64 -29.45 -20.25 -6.30
CA VAL A 64 -30.36 -19.11 -6.44
C VAL A 64 -29.77 -17.89 -5.74
N ALA A 65 -29.62 -16.80 -6.48
CA ALA A 65 -29.13 -15.53 -5.95
C ALA A 65 -30.25 -14.84 -5.16
N ILE A 66 -30.06 -14.70 -3.85
CA ILE A 66 -31.02 -14.07 -2.95
C ILE A 66 -30.48 -12.69 -2.53
N PRO A 67 -31.18 -11.59 -2.82
CA PRO A 67 -30.82 -10.27 -2.31
C PRO A 67 -31.20 -10.15 -0.82
N VAL A 68 -30.21 -9.80 0.00
CA VAL A 68 -30.39 -9.55 1.44
C VAL A 68 -30.10 -8.08 1.71
N THR A 69 -31.00 -7.41 2.40
CA THR A 69 -30.79 -6.01 2.81
C THR A 69 -29.96 -5.98 4.08
N VAL A 70 -28.88 -5.21 4.05
CA VAL A 70 -28.09 -4.84 5.22
C VAL A 70 -28.66 -3.54 5.77
N GLN A 71 -29.35 -3.60 6.91
CA GLN A 71 -29.95 -2.42 7.52
C GLN A 71 -28.91 -1.49 8.12
N VAL A 72 -27.92 -2.10 8.76
CA VAL A 72 -26.78 -1.38 9.33
C VAL A 72 -25.54 -2.22 9.13
N TRP A 73 -24.50 -1.59 8.64
CA TRP A 73 -23.14 -2.07 8.78
C TRP A 73 -22.30 -0.98 9.42
N GLN A 74 -21.43 -1.36 10.32
CA GLN A 74 -20.48 -0.46 10.95
C GLN A 74 -19.13 -1.12 11.04
N VAL A 75 -18.14 -0.44 10.46
CA VAL A 75 -16.75 -0.90 10.39
C VAL A 75 -15.85 0.19 10.94
N LEU A 76 -14.96 -0.19 11.85
CA LEU A 76 -13.87 0.65 12.32
C LEU A 76 -12.60 0.28 11.56
N LEU A 77 -12.04 1.22 10.83
CA LEU A 77 -10.74 1.11 10.17
C LEU A 77 -9.66 1.59 11.13
N VAL A 78 -8.92 0.67 11.71
CA VAL A 78 -7.85 0.95 12.67
C VAL A 78 -6.54 1.15 11.91
N PRO A 79 -5.99 2.37 11.85
CA PRO A 79 -4.72 2.60 11.17
C PRO A 79 -3.56 2.02 11.99
N ARG A 80 -2.62 1.40 11.30
CA ARG A 80 -1.40 0.84 11.91
C ARG A 80 -0.21 1.04 11.00
N VAL A 81 0.93 1.34 11.59
CA VAL A 81 2.22 1.27 10.91
C VAL A 81 2.86 -0.08 11.22
N LEU A 82 3.13 -0.85 10.19
CA LEU A 82 3.66 -2.20 10.29
C LEU A 82 5.05 -2.27 9.65
N PRO A 83 6.06 -2.81 10.34
CA PRO A 83 7.36 -3.07 9.74
C PRO A 83 7.24 -4.25 8.76
N ARG A 84 7.85 -4.12 7.57
CA ARG A 84 7.94 -5.18 6.56
C ARG A 84 9.38 -5.27 6.03
N GLY A 85 10.21 -6.08 6.68
CA GLY A 85 11.64 -6.17 6.35
C GLY A 85 12.35 -4.83 6.57
N ARG A 86 12.80 -4.18 5.48
CA ARG A 86 13.40 -2.83 5.51
C ARG A 86 12.39 -1.72 5.18
N SER A 87 11.13 -2.05 5.04
CA SER A 87 10.07 -1.12 4.67
C SER A 87 9.05 -0.97 5.79
N HIS A 88 8.24 0.09 5.71
CA HIS A 88 7.13 0.35 6.63
C HIS A 88 5.86 0.60 5.83
N LEU A 89 4.79 -0.04 6.27
CA LEU A 89 3.48 0.04 5.64
C LEU A 89 2.50 0.77 6.55
N LEU A 90 1.77 1.72 6.01
CA LEU A 90 0.52 2.18 6.63
C LEU A 90 -0.60 1.24 6.16
N SER A 91 -1.26 0.58 7.09
CA SER A 91 -2.36 -0.33 6.84
C SER A 91 -3.57 0.07 7.67
N PHE A 92 -4.76 -0.13 7.13
CA PHE A 92 -6.02 0.02 7.85
C PHE A 92 -6.60 -1.36 8.14
N GLU A 93 -6.69 -1.70 9.42
CA GLU A 93 -7.27 -2.97 9.87
C GLU A 93 -8.76 -2.79 10.07
N PRO A 94 -9.62 -3.43 9.25
CA PRO A 94 -11.06 -3.32 9.40
C PRO A 94 -11.55 -4.21 10.53
N VAL A 95 -12.30 -3.61 11.44
CA VAL A 95 -12.99 -4.29 12.54
C VAL A 95 -14.49 -4.07 12.35
N ILE A 96 -15.24 -5.15 12.13
CA ILE A 96 -16.70 -5.08 12.04
C ILE A 96 -17.25 -4.88 13.46
N GLU A 97 -17.85 -3.72 13.72
CA GLU A 97 -18.47 -3.38 15.02
C GLU A 97 -19.94 -3.76 15.03
N GLU A 98 -20.66 -3.63 13.88
CA GLU A 98 -22.09 -3.94 13.76
C GLU A 98 -22.40 -4.45 12.34
N LEU A 99 -23.23 -5.47 12.25
CA LEU A 99 -23.78 -5.95 10.98
C LEU A 99 -25.19 -6.47 11.25
N ASP A 100 -26.21 -5.78 10.75
CA ASP A 100 -27.62 -6.13 10.90
C ASP A 100 -28.22 -6.47 9.53
N LEU A 101 -28.69 -7.72 9.38
CA LEU A 101 -29.25 -8.25 8.16
C LEU A 101 -30.77 -8.43 8.33
N LYS A 102 -31.54 -7.80 7.45
CA LYS A 102 -33.00 -7.89 7.49
C LYS A 102 -33.52 -9.21 6.95
N LEU A 103 -34.41 -9.87 7.70
CA LEU A 103 -35.16 -11.07 7.27
C LEU A 103 -34.29 -12.26 6.90
N VAL A 104 -33.14 -12.39 7.52
CA VAL A 104 -32.25 -13.56 7.31
C VAL A 104 -32.48 -14.57 8.43
N PRO A 105 -32.68 -15.87 8.14
CA PRO A 105 -32.65 -16.89 9.17
C PRO A 105 -31.29 -16.87 9.89
N GLY A 106 -31.31 -16.99 11.24
CA GLY A 106 -30.12 -16.81 12.06
C GLY A 106 -28.92 -17.71 11.67
N PHE A 107 -29.16 -18.85 11.01
CA PHE A 107 -28.08 -19.71 10.50
C PHE A 107 -27.36 -19.14 9.26
N LEU A 108 -27.97 -18.19 8.53
CA LEU A 108 -27.35 -17.51 7.40
C LEU A 108 -26.60 -16.26 7.82
N ASP A 109 -27.03 -15.63 8.91
CA ASP A 109 -26.47 -14.39 9.40
C ASP A 109 -24.98 -14.53 9.72
N TRP A 110 -24.61 -15.52 10.52
CA TRP A 110 -23.20 -15.78 10.83
C TRP A 110 -22.36 -16.18 9.61
N LYS A 111 -22.94 -16.95 8.63
CA LYS A 111 -22.25 -17.32 7.40
C LYS A 111 -21.93 -16.12 6.53
N ILE A 112 -22.86 -15.19 6.42
CA ILE A 112 -22.67 -13.95 5.67
C ILE A 112 -21.60 -13.09 6.36
N ALA A 113 -21.71 -12.93 7.69
CA ALA A 113 -20.75 -12.17 8.48
C ALA A 113 -19.32 -12.75 8.35
N ASP A 114 -19.18 -14.06 8.43
CA ASP A 114 -17.87 -14.72 8.30
C ASP A 114 -17.29 -14.57 6.87
N ALA A 115 -18.10 -14.74 5.84
CA ALA A 115 -17.65 -14.54 4.47
C ALA A 115 -17.24 -13.07 4.19
N ILE A 116 -17.92 -12.11 4.79
CA ILE A 116 -17.51 -10.70 4.73
C ILE A 116 -16.18 -10.49 5.44
N ARG A 117 -15.99 -11.05 6.64
CA ARG A 117 -14.71 -10.98 7.37
C ARG A 117 -13.57 -11.58 6.56
N GLU A 118 -13.81 -12.76 5.97
CA GLU A 118 -12.83 -13.44 5.15
C GLU A 118 -12.47 -12.62 3.89
N ALA A 119 -13.45 -12.08 3.18
CA ALA A 119 -13.23 -11.23 2.02
C ALA A 119 -12.43 -9.97 2.39
N ILE A 120 -12.72 -9.34 3.53
CA ILE A 120 -11.96 -8.21 4.05
C ILE A 120 -10.52 -8.63 4.36
N ALA A 121 -10.32 -9.77 5.02
CA ALA A 121 -9.00 -10.27 5.36
C ALA A 121 -8.14 -10.56 4.11
N GLN A 122 -8.72 -11.14 3.06
CA GLN A 122 -8.05 -11.42 1.79
C GLN A 122 -7.63 -10.13 1.05
N HIS A 123 -8.34 -9.02 1.27
CA HIS A 123 -8.03 -7.73 0.64
C HIS A 123 -7.17 -6.81 1.50
N ARG A 124 -6.80 -7.24 2.70
CA ARG A 124 -6.04 -6.44 3.68
C ARG A 124 -4.73 -5.88 3.11
N GLU A 125 -4.01 -6.66 2.32
CA GLU A 125 -2.76 -6.22 1.70
C GLU A 125 -2.96 -5.15 0.62
N LYS A 126 -4.13 -5.10 -0.01
CA LYS A 126 -4.46 -4.10 -1.04
C LYS A 126 -4.74 -2.72 -0.46
N ILE A 127 -5.05 -2.65 0.84
CA ILE A 127 -5.36 -1.40 1.57
C ILE A 127 -4.10 -0.87 2.28
N ALA A 128 -2.94 -1.48 2.05
CA ALA A 128 -1.69 -1.08 2.66
C ALA A 128 -0.89 -0.17 1.72
N TRP A 129 -0.37 0.92 2.26
CA TRP A 129 0.52 1.84 1.56
C TRP A 129 1.96 1.68 2.03
N ASP A 130 2.85 1.23 1.14
CA ASP A 130 4.29 1.21 1.38
C ASP A 130 4.86 2.64 1.25
N PHE A 131 4.72 3.41 2.32
CA PHE A 131 5.19 4.79 2.35
C PHE A 131 6.71 4.86 2.35
N ALA A 132 7.40 3.89 2.93
CA ALA A 132 8.85 3.87 2.96
C ALA A 132 9.41 3.76 1.54
N ARG A 133 8.87 2.86 0.71
CA ARG A 133 9.25 2.75 -0.70
C ARG A 133 8.85 3.98 -1.51
N THR A 134 7.67 4.53 -1.24
CA THR A 134 7.11 5.65 -2.02
C THR A 134 7.85 6.95 -1.72
N LEU A 135 8.20 7.19 -0.46
CA LEU A 135 8.77 8.46 0.00
C LEU A 135 10.31 8.48 0.03
N SER A 136 10.97 7.30 0.03
CA SER A 136 12.43 7.25 -0.05
C SER A 136 12.90 7.62 -1.46
N LYS A 137 13.96 8.42 -1.53
CA LYS A 137 14.52 8.92 -2.80
C LYS A 137 16.03 8.84 -2.79
N ARG A 138 16.60 8.55 -3.97
CA ARG A 138 18.03 8.64 -4.26
C ARG A 138 18.25 9.65 -5.36
N LEU A 139 19.01 10.67 -5.06
CA LEU A 139 19.27 11.80 -5.95
C LEU A 139 20.78 11.88 -6.21
N PRO A 140 21.24 11.82 -7.47
CA PRO A 140 22.63 12.09 -7.78
C PRO A 140 22.94 13.56 -7.44
N LEU A 141 24.03 13.79 -6.73
CA LEU A 141 24.56 15.13 -6.55
C LEU A 141 25.19 15.61 -7.85
N SER A 142 25.42 16.93 -7.94
CA SER A 142 25.97 17.54 -9.15
C SER A 142 27.24 16.81 -9.63
N ALA A 143 27.35 16.59 -10.94
CA ALA A 143 28.55 16.03 -11.56
C ALA A 143 29.84 16.86 -11.32
N ARG A 144 29.69 18.08 -10.80
CA ARG A 144 30.84 18.94 -10.41
C ARG A 144 31.39 18.60 -9.04
N ILE A 145 30.77 17.67 -8.31
CA ILE A 145 31.23 17.20 -7.00
C ILE A 145 32.05 15.94 -7.22
N ASP A 146 33.32 15.98 -6.84
CA ASP A 146 34.20 14.85 -6.84
C ASP A 146 34.60 14.46 -5.40
N PRO A 147 34.46 13.20 -4.99
CA PRO A 147 33.99 12.06 -5.75
C PRO A 147 32.48 12.10 -6.00
N ALA A 148 32.04 11.46 -7.09
CA ALA A 148 30.62 11.34 -7.42
C ALA A 148 29.82 10.81 -6.23
N SER A 149 28.79 11.52 -5.81
CA SER A 149 28.06 11.23 -4.59
C SER A 149 26.57 11.13 -4.85
N LEU A 150 25.89 10.30 -4.06
CA LEU A 150 24.44 10.16 -4.04
C LEU A 150 23.90 10.70 -2.74
N PHE A 151 22.90 11.56 -2.83
CA PHE A 151 22.10 11.96 -1.68
C PHE A 151 20.91 11.01 -1.56
N GLU A 152 20.79 10.33 -0.44
CA GLU A 152 19.73 9.39 -0.16
C GLU A 152 18.90 9.89 1.00
N ILE A 153 17.58 9.92 0.81
CA ILE A 153 16.59 10.16 1.84
C ILE A 153 15.81 8.86 2.00
N VAL A 154 15.83 8.29 3.20
CA VAL A 154 15.14 7.02 3.51
C VAL A 154 14.09 7.28 4.58
N ALA A 155 12.86 6.89 4.30
CA ALA A 155 11.81 6.84 5.33
C ALA A 155 12.05 5.61 6.22
N THR A 156 12.34 5.85 7.50
CA THR A 156 12.77 4.81 8.44
C THR A 156 11.70 4.37 9.41
N ASP A 157 10.69 5.22 9.63
CA ASP A 157 9.62 4.96 10.59
C ASP A 157 8.40 5.82 10.26
N GLY A 158 7.25 5.42 10.79
CA GLY A 158 6.02 6.17 10.68
C GLY A 158 5.16 6.03 11.92
N GLU A 159 4.36 7.04 12.17
CA GLU A 159 3.38 7.06 13.26
C GLU A 159 2.04 7.57 12.72
N VAL A 160 0.96 7.11 13.33
CA VAL A 160 -0.38 7.54 12.98
C VAL A 160 -1.16 7.87 14.24
N GLU A 161 -1.76 9.04 14.27
CA GLU A 161 -2.59 9.51 15.37
C GLU A 161 -3.98 9.82 14.85
N VAL A 162 -4.99 9.35 15.56
CA VAL A 162 -6.40 9.61 15.26
C VAL A 162 -6.94 10.59 16.28
N GLY A 163 -7.18 11.83 15.84
CA GLY A 163 -7.87 12.85 16.62
C GLY A 163 -9.40 12.76 16.49
N SER A 164 -10.11 13.74 17.04
CA SER A 164 -11.57 13.88 16.88
C SER A 164 -11.97 14.36 15.49
N ASP A 165 -11.14 15.22 14.87
CA ASP A 165 -11.46 15.95 13.66
C ASP A 165 -10.45 15.76 12.52
N GLU A 166 -9.32 15.11 12.80
CA GLU A 166 -8.27 14.83 11.84
C GLU A 166 -7.54 13.52 12.13
N LEU A 167 -6.96 12.96 11.07
CA LEU A 167 -6.01 11.87 11.10
C LEU A 167 -4.63 12.46 10.76
N ARG A 168 -3.65 12.28 11.65
CA ARG A 168 -2.27 12.72 11.44
C ARG A 168 -1.40 11.53 11.11
N PHE A 169 -0.54 11.72 10.13
CA PHE A 169 0.46 10.74 9.73
C PHE A 169 1.85 11.38 9.74
N GLY A 170 2.71 10.89 10.62
CA GLY A 170 4.11 11.31 10.74
C GLY A 170 5.05 10.31 10.09
N VAL A 171 6.04 10.79 9.34
CA VAL A 171 7.09 9.95 8.74
C VAL A 171 8.45 10.49 9.15
N ARG A 172 9.26 9.61 9.72
CA ARG A 172 10.65 9.92 10.06
C ARG A 172 11.58 9.58 8.90
N PHE A 173 12.49 10.47 8.60
CA PHE A 173 13.48 10.29 7.54
C PHE A 173 14.88 10.38 8.08
N GLU A 174 15.74 9.54 7.50
CA GLU A 174 17.20 9.66 7.58
C GLU A 174 17.74 10.12 6.23
N ALA A 175 18.69 11.04 6.27
CA ALA A 175 19.38 11.53 5.09
C ALA A 175 20.85 11.18 5.19
N ARG A 176 21.44 10.66 4.11
CA ARG A 176 22.85 10.31 4.03
C ARG A 176 23.42 10.65 2.67
N ILE A 177 24.74 10.84 2.64
CA ILE A 177 25.48 11.00 1.40
C ILE A 177 26.37 9.76 1.24
N GLU A 178 26.15 9.03 0.16
CA GLU A 178 27.00 7.92 -0.24
C GLU A 178 28.01 8.41 -1.28
N ARG A 179 29.31 8.30 -0.96
CA ARG A 179 30.37 8.56 -1.93
C ARG A 179 30.61 7.32 -2.77
N ARG A 180 30.54 7.45 -4.08
CA ARG A 180 31.02 6.40 -4.97
C ARG A 180 32.54 6.43 -4.97
N VAL A 181 33.15 5.48 -4.30
CA VAL A 181 34.59 5.20 -4.52
C VAL A 181 34.69 4.65 -5.93
N SER A 182 35.23 5.42 -6.86
CA SER A 182 35.60 4.89 -8.19
C SER A 182 36.54 3.75 -7.95
N ALA A 183 36.20 2.56 -8.43
CA ALA A 183 37.18 1.46 -8.47
C ALA A 183 38.43 1.99 -9.16
N PRO A 184 39.64 1.69 -8.65
CA PRO A 184 40.84 2.12 -9.30
C PRO A 184 40.78 1.63 -10.75
N VAL A 185 40.96 2.56 -11.68
CA VAL A 185 41.15 2.24 -13.10
C VAL A 185 42.34 1.28 -13.15
N GLN A 186 42.08 0.01 -13.44
CA GLN A 186 43.17 -0.87 -13.81
C GLN A 186 43.74 -0.26 -15.09
N GLU A 187 44.86 0.43 -14.95
CA GLU A 187 45.75 0.73 -16.07
C GLU A 187 46.06 -0.62 -16.72
N SER A 188 45.34 -0.90 -17.80
CA SER A 188 45.75 -1.98 -18.69
C SER A 188 47.11 -1.57 -19.24
N GLU A 189 48.18 -2.14 -18.66
CA GLU A 189 49.49 -2.13 -19.22
C GLU A 189 49.37 -2.56 -20.68
N HIS A 190 49.44 -1.59 -21.54
CA HIS A 190 49.52 -1.78 -22.97
C HIS A 190 50.93 -2.30 -23.23
N GLU A 191 51.09 -3.62 -23.16
CA GLU A 191 52.31 -4.31 -23.59
C GLU A 191 52.50 -4.06 -25.09
N PRO A 192 53.57 -3.38 -25.51
CA PRO A 192 53.84 -3.16 -26.93
C PRO A 192 54.22 -4.50 -27.55
N ARG A 193 53.31 -5.14 -28.25
CA ARG A 193 53.64 -6.29 -29.11
C ARG A 193 54.60 -5.84 -30.19
N SER A 194 55.88 -6.12 -29.99
CA SER A 194 56.94 -6.12 -30.99
C SER A 194 56.59 -7.12 -32.10
N ALA A 195 56.36 -6.61 -33.29
CA ALA A 195 56.18 -7.42 -34.48
C ALA A 195 57.52 -8.01 -34.89
N PRO A 196 57.68 -9.33 -35.16
CA PRO A 196 58.83 -9.85 -35.83
C PRO A 196 58.71 -9.67 -37.34
N LEU A 197 59.65 -8.94 -37.90
CA LEU A 197 59.96 -8.94 -39.33
C LEU A 197 60.39 -10.37 -39.77
N GLY A 198 59.61 -11.00 -40.59
CA GLY A 198 59.99 -12.25 -41.29
C GLY A 198 60.23 -12.00 -42.76
N PRO A 199 61.22 -12.69 -43.38
CA PRO A 199 61.74 -12.31 -44.68
C PRO A 199 60.94 -12.88 -45.85
N ALA A 200 61.00 -12.11 -46.93
CA ALA A 200 60.60 -12.49 -48.28
C ALA A 200 61.30 -13.77 -48.79
N ARG A 201 60.58 -14.65 -49.42
CA ARG A 201 61.09 -15.54 -50.43
C ARG A 201 60.18 -15.76 -51.60
N ALA A 202 60.78 -15.48 -52.73
CA ALA A 202 60.31 -15.56 -54.08
C ALA A 202 60.11 -16.98 -54.59
N ALA A 203 59.50 -17.06 -55.74
CA ALA A 203 59.64 -17.94 -56.90
C ALA A 203 58.60 -19.06 -57.10
N ALA A 204 57.92 -18.88 -58.19
CA ALA A 204 57.92 -19.69 -59.41
C ALA A 204 56.98 -20.93 -59.44
N ARG A 205 56.04 -20.90 -60.16
CA ARG A 205 55.61 -21.44 -61.48
C ARG A 205 54.07 -21.37 -61.55
#